data_e66d3cfad37a65e972f981cb6d484d5c
#
_entry.id   e66d3cfad37a65e972f981cb6d484d5c
#
_cell.length_a   1.000
_cell.length_b   1.000
_cell.length_c   1.000
_cell.angle_alpha   90.00
_cell.angle_beta   90.00
_cell.angle_gamma   90.00
#
_symmetry.space_group_name_H-M   'P 1'
#
loop_
_entity.id
_entity.type
_entity.pdbx_description
1 polymer ?
#
loop_
_entity_poly.entity_id
_entity_poly.type
_entity_poly.pdbx_seq_one_letter_code
_entity_poly.pdbx_strand_id
1 'polypeptide(L)'
;MQTPQKIAVVGSGLVGSLLSIYLRKAGHTVHVYDRSPDIRQIEFSGRSINLAMSNRGWKALDEVGVGDAVREIAIAMDKRAIHLVDKLNFQAYGQEGEAIYSISRGLLNRKMIDLAEDAGAEFFFEQKIWDVTLADATLHIGETERGAWEEKKYDMVFGADGA
;
A
#
# COMPACT_ATOMS: atom_id res chain seq x y z
N MET A 1 -19.41 -10.18 -17.26
CA MET A 1 -18.03 -10.30 -16.76
C MET A 1 -17.19 -9.31 -17.54
N GLN A 2 -16.35 -8.50 -16.88
CA GLN A 2 -15.43 -7.61 -17.59
C GLN A 2 -14.31 -8.47 -18.21
N THR A 3 -13.84 -8.06 -19.39
CA THR A 3 -12.69 -8.71 -20.04
C THR A 3 -11.44 -8.49 -19.18
N PRO A 4 -10.64 -9.54 -18.88
CA PRO A 4 -9.38 -9.38 -18.18
C PRO A 4 -8.48 -8.39 -18.91
N GLN A 5 -7.91 -7.46 -18.18
CA GLN A 5 -6.98 -6.44 -18.69
C GLN A 5 -5.60 -6.63 -18.07
N LYS A 6 -4.58 -6.20 -18.78
CA LYS A 6 -3.22 -6.08 -18.27
C LYS A 6 -3.00 -4.66 -17.76
N ILE A 7 -2.84 -4.50 -16.45
CA ILE A 7 -2.82 -3.21 -15.77
C ILE A 7 -1.48 -2.98 -15.10
N ALA A 8 -0.93 -1.79 -15.26
CA ALA A 8 0.23 -1.35 -14.49
C ALA A 8 -0.18 -0.44 -13.34
N VAL A 9 0.44 -0.63 -12.18
CA VAL A 9 0.36 0.26 -11.01
C VAL A 9 1.75 0.81 -10.75
N VAL A 10 1.91 2.12 -10.72
CA VAL A 10 3.18 2.79 -10.45
C VAL A 10 3.19 3.22 -9.00
N GLY A 11 4.06 2.61 -8.19
CA GLY A 11 4.19 2.80 -6.75
C GLY A 11 3.70 1.59 -5.94
N SER A 12 4.59 1.01 -5.13
CA SER A 12 4.33 -0.13 -4.23
C SER A 12 3.96 0.28 -2.79
N GLY A 13 3.56 1.54 -2.61
CA GLY A 13 3.07 2.03 -1.33
C GLY A 13 1.73 1.41 -0.93
N LEU A 14 1.19 1.83 0.22
CA LEU A 14 -0.08 1.29 0.75
C LEU A 14 -1.24 1.37 -0.26
N VAL A 15 -1.30 2.47 -1.01
CA VAL A 15 -2.35 2.68 -2.02
C VAL A 15 -2.17 1.74 -3.20
N GLY A 16 -0.95 1.65 -3.76
CA GLY A 16 -0.67 0.79 -4.91
C GLY A 16 -0.86 -0.69 -4.58
N SER A 17 -0.37 -1.15 -3.42
CA SER A 17 -0.55 -2.54 -2.98
C SER A 17 -2.02 -2.88 -2.77
N LEU A 18 -2.80 -2.00 -2.11
CA LEU A 18 -4.24 -2.23 -1.91
C LEU A 18 -5.00 -2.24 -3.24
N LEU A 19 -4.72 -1.27 -4.12
CA LEU A 19 -5.32 -1.21 -5.46
C LEU A 19 -5.03 -2.49 -6.25
N SER A 20 -3.80 -3.00 -6.16
CA SER A 20 -3.39 -4.23 -6.84
C SER A 20 -4.22 -5.44 -6.39
N ILE A 21 -4.55 -5.54 -5.09
CA ILE A 21 -5.43 -6.58 -4.56
C ILE A 21 -6.84 -6.45 -5.16
N TYR A 22 -7.40 -5.24 -5.19
CA TYR A 22 -8.72 -4.98 -5.80
C TYR A 22 -8.75 -5.41 -7.27
N LEU A 23 -7.74 -5.00 -8.04
CA LEU A 23 -7.65 -5.30 -9.48
C LEU A 23 -7.47 -6.80 -9.73
N ARG A 24 -6.65 -7.49 -8.93
CA ARG A 24 -6.48 -8.95 -9.01
C ARG A 24 -7.78 -9.68 -8.71
N LYS A 25 -8.50 -9.27 -7.69
CA LYS A 25 -9.83 -9.84 -7.36
C LYS A 25 -10.88 -9.58 -8.43
N ALA A 26 -10.76 -8.48 -9.17
CA ALA A 26 -11.59 -8.20 -10.34
C ALA A 26 -11.20 -9.05 -11.58
N GLY A 27 -10.12 -9.84 -11.51
CA GLY A 27 -9.70 -10.76 -12.57
C GLY A 27 -8.69 -10.17 -13.56
N HIS A 28 -8.08 -9.03 -13.26
CA HIS A 28 -7.08 -8.39 -14.10
C HIS A 28 -5.67 -8.96 -13.85
N THR A 29 -4.78 -8.89 -14.82
CA THR A 29 -3.32 -9.10 -14.64
C THR A 29 -2.73 -7.78 -14.16
N VAL A 30 -1.99 -7.81 -13.04
CA VAL A 30 -1.48 -6.58 -12.40
C VAL A 30 0.02 -6.64 -12.22
N HIS A 31 0.71 -5.65 -12.76
CA HIS A 31 2.14 -5.41 -12.60
C HIS A 31 2.35 -4.12 -11.81
N VAL A 32 3.11 -4.20 -10.73
CA VAL A 32 3.42 -3.06 -9.85
C VAL A 32 4.88 -2.66 -10.03
N TYR A 33 5.14 -1.41 -10.31
CA TYR A 33 6.48 -0.86 -10.48
C TYR A 33 6.82 0.12 -9.37
N ASP A 34 8.00 -0.03 -8.79
CA ASP A 34 8.52 0.95 -7.82
C ASP A 34 9.98 1.27 -8.11
N ARG A 35 10.33 2.55 -7.99
CA ARG A 35 11.72 3.02 -8.14
C ARG A 35 12.61 2.60 -6.99
N SER A 36 12.04 2.30 -5.84
CA SER A 36 12.73 1.92 -4.61
C SER A 36 13.03 0.42 -4.61
N PRO A 37 14.06 -0.03 -3.88
CA PRO A 37 14.24 -1.45 -3.61
C PRO A 37 13.11 -2.00 -2.75
N ASP A 38 12.97 -3.32 -2.74
CA ASP A 38 11.97 -4.01 -1.95
C ASP A 38 12.15 -3.71 -0.45
N ILE A 39 11.17 -3.03 0.13
CA ILE A 39 11.17 -2.64 1.55
C ILE A 39 11.31 -3.85 2.50
N ARG A 40 10.98 -5.06 2.06
CA ARG A 40 11.10 -6.29 2.85
C ARG A 40 12.55 -6.72 3.02
N GLN A 41 13.42 -6.34 2.10
CA GLN A 41 14.85 -6.66 2.09
C GLN A 41 15.72 -5.60 2.77
N ILE A 42 15.14 -4.45 3.11
CA ILE A 42 15.87 -3.35 3.75
C ILE A 42 15.71 -3.44 5.27
N GLU A 43 16.84 -3.42 5.99
CA GLU A 43 16.80 -3.18 7.44
C GLU A 43 16.25 -1.78 7.71
N PHE A 44 15.22 -1.72 8.57
CA PHE A 44 14.59 -0.45 8.90
C PHE A 44 15.53 0.41 9.76
N SER A 45 16.22 1.34 9.12
CA SER A 45 17.03 2.36 9.79
C SER A 45 16.32 3.70 9.74
N GLY A 46 15.54 4.05 10.73
CA GLY A 46 14.87 5.35 10.75
C GLY A 46 13.76 5.48 11.79
N ARG A 47 13.12 6.65 11.83
CA ARG A 47 11.98 6.86 12.72
C ARG A 47 10.78 6.06 12.23
N SER A 48 10.31 5.14 13.06
CA SER A 48 9.04 4.46 12.83
C SER A 48 7.90 5.48 12.92
N ILE A 49 7.11 5.56 11.86
CA ILE A 49 5.86 6.34 11.89
C ILE A 49 4.73 5.34 12.11
N ASN A 50 4.01 5.52 13.21
CA ASN A 50 2.81 4.76 13.45
C ASN A 50 1.61 5.49 12.85
N LEU A 51 0.77 4.73 12.17
CA LEU A 51 -0.49 5.18 11.61
C LEU A 51 -1.62 4.85 12.58
N ALA A 52 -2.60 5.73 12.68
CA ALA A 52 -3.87 5.44 13.32
C ALA A 52 -4.84 4.92 12.26
N MET A 53 -5.19 3.65 12.33
CA MET A 53 -6.12 3.04 11.39
C MET A 53 -7.55 3.44 11.75
N SER A 54 -8.24 4.04 10.79
CA SER A 54 -9.64 4.44 10.92
C SER A 54 -10.59 3.36 10.39
N ASN A 55 -11.88 3.50 10.72
CA ASN A 55 -12.93 2.62 10.18
C ASN A 55 -12.96 2.59 8.64
N ARG A 56 -12.58 3.69 7.97
CA ARG A 56 -12.46 3.72 6.51
C ARG A 56 -11.35 2.82 6.00
N GLY A 57 -10.21 2.82 6.68
CA GLY A 57 -9.09 1.93 6.36
C GLY A 57 -9.48 0.47 6.53
N TRP A 58 -10.10 0.13 7.66
CA TRP A 58 -10.59 -1.24 7.89
C TRP A 58 -11.59 -1.67 6.84
N LYS A 59 -12.58 -0.83 6.51
CA LYS A 59 -13.56 -1.13 5.47
C LYS A 59 -12.92 -1.50 4.15
N ALA A 60 -11.90 -0.75 3.71
CA ALA A 60 -11.21 -1.01 2.44
C ALA A 60 -10.43 -2.34 2.47
N LEU A 61 -9.81 -2.69 3.61
CA LEU A 61 -9.10 -3.96 3.79
C LEU A 61 -10.07 -5.15 3.89
N ASP A 62 -11.18 -4.99 4.60
CA ASP A 62 -12.21 -6.01 4.77
C ASP A 62 -12.91 -6.32 3.45
N GLU A 63 -13.16 -5.31 2.63
CA GLU A 63 -13.78 -5.44 1.31
C GLU A 63 -12.98 -6.35 0.37
N VAL A 64 -11.66 -6.31 0.47
CA VAL A 64 -10.77 -7.22 -0.27
C VAL A 64 -10.35 -8.45 0.56
N GLY A 65 -10.93 -8.65 1.75
CA GLY A 65 -10.73 -9.84 2.57
C GLY A 65 -9.33 -9.99 3.16
N VAL A 66 -8.61 -8.88 3.36
CA VAL A 66 -7.27 -8.89 3.98
C VAL A 66 -7.25 -8.22 5.37
N GLY A 67 -8.41 -7.77 5.84
CA GLY A 67 -8.52 -7.04 7.11
C GLY A 67 -7.99 -7.83 8.30
N ASP A 68 -8.31 -9.12 8.41
CA ASP A 68 -7.87 -9.95 9.54
C ASP A 68 -6.34 -10.10 9.57
N ALA A 69 -5.71 -10.35 8.43
CA ALA A 69 -4.26 -10.44 8.31
C ALA A 69 -3.55 -9.12 8.71
N VAL A 70 -4.21 -7.98 8.52
CA VAL A 70 -3.70 -6.67 8.96
C VAL A 70 -3.98 -6.43 10.45
N ARG A 71 -5.10 -6.95 11.00
CA ARG A 71 -5.39 -6.86 12.44
C ARG A 71 -4.35 -7.56 13.30
N GLU A 72 -3.76 -8.66 12.83
CA GLU A 72 -2.70 -9.39 13.52
C GLU A 72 -1.46 -8.54 13.85
N ILE A 73 -1.17 -7.52 13.03
CA ILE A 73 -0.01 -6.64 13.20
C ILE A 73 -0.38 -5.26 13.77
N ALA A 74 -1.64 -5.04 14.12
CA ALA A 74 -2.16 -3.79 14.65
C ALA A 74 -2.31 -3.86 16.17
N ILE A 75 -2.05 -2.75 16.85
CA ILE A 75 -2.21 -2.61 18.29
C ILE A 75 -3.50 -1.83 18.57
N ALA A 76 -4.45 -2.48 19.23
CA ALA A 76 -5.67 -1.82 19.66
C ALA A 76 -5.39 -0.83 20.80
N MET A 77 -5.90 0.39 20.67
CA MET A 77 -5.85 1.45 21.67
C MET A 77 -7.29 1.83 22.02
N ASP A 78 -7.75 1.47 23.20
CA ASP A 78 -9.10 1.77 23.69
C ASP A 78 -9.20 3.17 24.31
N LYS A 79 -8.08 3.70 24.81
CA LYS A 79 -8.01 4.99 25.50
C LYS A 79 -6.68 5.68 25.33
N ARG A 80 -6.67 6.99 25.51
CA ARG A 80 -5.47 7.81 25.63
C ARG A 80 -5.21 8.21 27.06
N ALA A 81 -3.96 8.25 27.46
CA ALA A 81 -3.52 8.81 28.72
C ALA A 81 -3.28 10.32 28.58
N ILE A 82 -3.89 11.11 29.47
CA ILE A 82 -3.73 12.55 29.55
C ILE A 82 -2.93 12.85 30.79
N HIS A 83 -1.69 13.30 30.63
CA HIS A 83 -0.81 13.69 31.71
C HIS A 83 -1.09 15.16 32.08
N LEU A 84 -1.62 15.40 33.26
CA LEU A 84 -1.70 16.70 33.91
C LEU A 84 -0.57 16.81 34.94
N VAL A 85 -0.31 18.03 35.45
CA VAL A 85 0.81 18.26 36.39
C VAL A 85 0.81 17.29 37.53
N ASP A 86 -0.37 17.05 38.16
CA ASP A 86 -0.51 16.21 39.35
C ASP A 86 -1.46 15.01 39.17
N LYS A 87 -1.93 14.76 37.93
CA LYS A 87 -2.93 13.70 37.67
C LYS A 87 -2.71 13.03 36.32
N LEU A 88 -3.01 11.74 36.28
CA LEU A 88 -3.11 10.95 35.07
C LEU A 88 -4.60 10.62 34.84
N ASN A 89 -5.15 11.11 33.75
CA ASN A 89 -6.51 10.82 33.31
C ASN A 89 -6.50 9.92 32.07
N PHE A 90 -7.49 9.04 31.99
CA PHE A 90 -7.70 8.23 30.79
C PHE A 90 -8.99 8.67 30.10
N GLN A 91 -8.92 8.84 28.79
CA GLN A 91 -10.08 9.16 27.96
C GLN A 91 -10.22 8.10 26.89
N ALA A 92 -11.38 7.45 26.84
CA ALA A 92 -11.70 6.48 25.78
C ALA A 92 -11.73 7.16 24.41
N TYR A 93 -11.38 6.41 23.36
CA TYR A 93 -11.47 6.86 21.97
C TYR A 93 -12.88 6.68 21.37
N GLY A 94 -13.72 5.86 21.99
CA GLY A 94 -15.07 5.58 21.54
C GLY A 94 -15.93 4.98 22.66
N GLN A 95 -16.96 4.26 22.27
CA GLN A 95 -17.80 3.51 23.20
C GLN A 95 -17.10 2.22 23.66
N GLU A 96 -17.69 1.53 24.63
CA GLU A 96 -17.15 0.25 25.12
C GLU A 96 -17.05 -0.76 23.95
N GLY A 97 -15.87 -1.32 23.77
CA GLY A 97 -15.56 -2.22 22.66
C GLY A 97 -15.03 -1.53 21.38
N GLU A 98 -15.00 -0.19 21.33
CA GLU A 98 -14.37 0.54 20.23
C GLU A 98 -12.92 0.89 20.54
N ALA A 99 -12.06 0.81 19.53
CA ALA A 99 -10.65 1.15 19.63
C ALA A 99 -10.15 1.83 18.35
N ILE A 100 -9.13 2.69 18.51
CA ILE A 100 -8.27 3.10 17.40
C ILE A 100 -7.11 2.11 17.33
N TYR A 101 -6.68 1.75 16.14
CA TYR A 101 -5.57 0.82 15.97
C TYR A 101 -4.31 1.54 15.55
N SER A 102 -3.23 1.34 16.30
CA SER A 102 -1.89 1.81 15.93
C SER A 102 -1.17 0.74 15.14
N ILE A 103 -0.57 1.13 14.03
CA ILE A 103 0.17 0.19 13.18
C ILE A 103 1.42 0.88 12.61
N SER A 104 2.56 0.20 12.63
CA SER A 104 3.76 0.70 11.98
C SER A 104 3.55 0.81 10.47
N ARG A 105 3.79 1.99 9.90
CA ARG A 105 3.67 2.22 8.44
C ARG A 105 4.54 1.26 7.64
N GLY A 106 5.79 1.04 8.09
CA GLY A 106 6.71 0.14 7.40
C GLY A 106 6.24 -1.32 7.45
N LEU A 107 5.76 -1.77 8.63
CA LEU A 107 5.24 -3.12 8.79
C LEU A 107 3.97 -3.33 7.96
N LEU A 108 3.06 -2.35 7.96
CA LEU A 108 1.86 -2.40 7.13
C LEU A 108 2.21 -2.46 5.63
N ASN A 109 3.18 -1.65 5.18
CA ASN A 109 3.57 -1.67 3.76
C ASN A 109 4.15 -3.02 3.33
N ARG A 110 5.03 -3.62 4.16
CA ARG A 110 5.55 -4.98 3.92
C ARG A 110 4.41 -5.99 3.82
N LYS A 111 3.51 -6.00 4.80
CA LYS A 111 2.36 -6.92 4.83
C LYS A 111 1.44 -6.73 3.61
N MET A 112 1.21 -5.48 3.18
CA MET A 112 0.36 -5.20 2.01
C MET A 112 0.98 -5.66 0.70
N ILE A 113 2.31 -5.60 0.56
CA ILE A 113 3.02 -6.16 -0.60
C ILE A 113 2.86 -7.68 -0.61
N ASP A 114 3.10 -8.36 0.52
CA ASP A 114 2.93 -9.81 0.63
C ASP A 114 1.50 -10.23 0.23
N LEU A 115 0.48 -9.56 0.78
CA LEU A 115 -0.92 -9.84 0.48
C LEU A 115 -1.29 -9.55 -0.99
N ALA A 116 -0.64 -8.60 -1.63
CA ALA A 116 -0.87 -8.31 -3.04
C ALA A 116 -0.20 -9.36 -3.95
N GLU A 117 0.98 -9.86 -3.59
CA GLU A 117 1.63 -10.99 -4.27
C GLU A 117 0.82 -12.28 -4.10
N ASP A 118 0.32 -12.56 -2.88
CA ASP A 118 -0.58 -13.69 -2.62
C ASP A 118 -1.87 -13.62 -3.46
N ALA A 119 -2.36 -12.42 -3.73
CA ALA A 119 -3.46 -12.20 -4.66
C ALA A 119 -3.06 -12.35 -6.14
N GLY A 120 -1.77 -12.52 -6.44
CA GLY A 120 -1.22 -12.74 -7.77
C GLY A 120 -0.76 -11.48 -8.50
N ALA A 121 -0.54 -10.35 -7.81
CA ALA A 121 0.13 -9.20 -8.41
C ALA A 121 1.64 -9.46 -8.53
N GLU A 122 2.26 -8.97 -9.61
CA GLU A 122 3.69 -9.09 -9.82
C GLU A 122 4.37 -7.75 -9.53
N PHE A 123 5.41 -7.76 -8.69
CA PHE A 123 6.15 -6.56 -8.28
C PHE A 123 7.52 -6.48 -8.96
N PHE A 124 7.82 -5.29 -9.46
CA PHE A 124 9.09 -4.94 -10.10
C PHE A 124 9.71 -3.76 -9.35
N PHE A 125 10.64 -4.06 -8.46
CA PHE A 125 11.37 -3.06 -7.68
C PHE A 125 12.58 -2.53 -8.45
N GLU A 126 13.13 -1.38 -8.02
CA GLU A 126 14.25 -0.67 -8.66
C GLU A 126 13.97 -0.35 -10.14
N GLN A 127 12.68 -0.18 -10.47
CA GLN A 127 12.19 0.14 -11.80
C GLN A 127 11.57 1.53 -11.82
N LYS A 128 12.35 2.52 -12.23
CA LYS A 128 11.85 3.89 -12.30
C LYS A 128 11.09 4.14 -13.59
N ILE A 129 9.86 4.59 -13.45
CA ILE A 129 9.05 5.07 -14.58
C ILE A 129 9.39 6.54 -14.79
N TRP A 130 9.88 6.88 -15.99
CA TRP A 130 10.26 8.24 -16.35
C TRP A 130 9.14 8.99 -17.07
N ASP A 131 8.36 8.27 -17.85
CA ASP A 131 7.25 8.86 -18.59
C ASP A 131 6.16 7.81 -18.86
N VAL A 132 4.98 8.28 -19.19
CA VAL A 132 3.83 7.47 -19.58
C VAL A 132 3.19 8.08 -20.83
N THR A 133 3.20 7.35 -21.94
CA THR A 133 2.42 7.75 -23.10
C THR A 133 0.94 7.49 -22.85
N LEU A 134 0.20 8.56 -22.52
CA LEU A 134 -1.22 8.45 -22.10
C LEU A 134 -2.13 7.93 -23.21
N ALA A 135 -1.77 8.15 -24.47
CA ALA A 135 -2.60 7.77 -25.64
C ALA A 135 -2.80 6.25 -25.75
N ASP A 136 -1.83 5.46 -25.30
CA ASP A 136 -1.84 4.01 -25.44
C ASP A 136 -1.34 3.24 -24.21
N ALA A 137 -1.25 3.93 -23.05
CA ALA A 137 -0.85 3.38 -21.77
C ALA A 137 0.53 2.68 -21.80
N THR A 138 1.51 3.29 -22.50
CA THR A 138 2.88 2.78 -22.56
C THR A 138 3.73 3.39 -21.47
N LEU A 139 4.36 2.56 -20.63
CA LEU A 139 5.36 2.97 -19.63
C LEU A 139 6.73 3.06 -20.25
N HIS A 140 7.50 4.09 -19.91
CA HIS A 140 8.90 4.29 -20.25
C HIS A 140 9.76 4.04 -19.01
N ILE A 141 10.44 2.90 -18.95
CA ILE A 141 11.18 2.41 -17.78
C ILE A 141 12.68 2.51 -18.07
N GLY A 142 13.47 3.05 -17.17
CA GLY A 142 14.91 3.17 -17.41
C GLY A 142 15.68 3.58 -16.16
N GLU A 143 17.01 3.45 -16.23
CA GLU A 143 17.92 3.83 -15.15
C GLU A 143 18.10 5.34 -15.05
N THR A 144 18.08 6.03 -16.19
CA THR A 144 18.30 7.49 -16.26
C THR A 144 17.24 8.18 -17.12
N GLU A 145 17.00 9.46 -16.85
CA GLU A 145 16.03 10.30 -17.57
C GLU A 145 16.36 10.46 -19.09
N ARG A 146 17.64 10.41 -19.44
CA ARG A 146 18.13 10.61 -20.81
C ARG A 146 18.70 9.35 -21.45
N GLY A 147 18.52 8.22 -20.80
CA GLY A 147 18.99 6.93 -21.29
C GLY A 147 18.03 6.27 -22.29
N ALA A 148 18.39 5.07 -22.71
CA ALA A 148 17.45 4.21 -23.42
C ALA A 148 16.41 3.70 -22.43
N TRP A 149 15.13 3.81 -22.78
CA TRP A 149 14.02 3.32 -22.00
C TRP A 149 13.51 2.00 -22.60
N GLU A 150 13.13 1.09 -21.72
CA GLU A 150 12.30 -0.06 -22.07
C GLU A 150 10.84 0.39 -22.13
N GLU A 151 10.16 0.09 -23.20
CA GLU A 151 8.73 0.39 -23.33
C GLU A 151 7.89 -0.83 -22.99
N LYS A 152 6.90 -0.64 -22.08
CA LYS A 152 5.94 -1.69 -21.74
C LYS A 152 4.52 -1.17 -21.88
N LYS A 153 3.78 -1.82 -22.78
CA LYS A 153 2.39 -1.46 -23.07
C LYS A 153 1.40 -2.20 -22.17
N TYR A 154 0.40 -1.47 -21.73
CA TYR A 154 -0.69 -1.94 -20.85
C TYR A 154 -2.04 -1.54 -21.45
N ASP A 155 -3.12 -2.14 -20.92
CA ASP A 155 -4.47 -1.68 -21.22
C ASP A 155 -4.83 -0.44 -20.38
N MET A 156 -4.23 -0.34 -19.18
CA MET A 156 -4.43 0.77 -18.25
C MET A 156 -3.22 0.96 -17.34
N VAL A 157 -2.97 2.20 -16.91
CA VAL A 157 -1.94 2.57 -15.95
C VAL A 157 -2.54 3.39 -14.82
N PHE A 158 -2.21 3.04 -13.58
CA PHE A 158 -2.55 3.81 -12.38
C PHE A 158 -1.29 4.38 -11.73
N GLY A 159 -1.26 5.70 -11.50
CA GLY A 159 -0.26 6.34 -10.65
C GLY A 159 -0.64 6.23 -9.18
N ALA A 160 0.24 5.63 -8.37
CA ALA A 160 0.10 5.47 -6.93
C ALA A 160 1.43 5.74 -6.19
N ASP A 161 2.32 6.50 -6.83
CA ASP A 161 3.70 6.79 -6.41
C ASP A 161 3.83 7.94 -5.38
N GLY A 162 2.70 8.56 -5.07
CA GLY A 162 2.63 9.66 -4.10
C GLY A 162 2.96 11.02 -4.74
N ALA A 163 3.33 11.99 -3.89
CA ALA A 163 3.69 13.34 -4.30
C ALA A 163 5.14 13.66 -3.94
#